data_6a423c619740df0f53383d0df60ed4a5
#
_entry.id   6a423c619740df0f53383d0df60ed4a5
#
_cell.length_a   1.000
_cell.length_b   1.000
_cell.length_c   1.000
_cell.angle_alpha   90.00
_cell.angle_beta   90.00
_cell.angle_gamma   90.00
#
_symmetry.space_group_name_H-M   'P 1'
#
loop_
_entity.id
_entity.type
_entity.pdbx_description
1 polymer ?
#
loop_
_entity_poly.entity_id
_entity_poly.type
_entity_poly.pdbx_seq_one_letter_code
_entity_poly.pdbx_strand_id
1 'polypeptide(L)'
;MNKIKVIQVGTGHDHAAGTMTTLRELIDYYDVLGVCEPNTKLKKRAESNPAYTGLKFFELDDILNDYKAEAIFIETEESKLVHYAQLFANAGYHIHMDKPGGTEIEKFEYLVHTMQKQNLVFQMGYMYRYNKAVQRALQMKKSGELGEIFSVEAHMSVRHDEEKRKWLA
;
A
#
# COMPACT_ATOMS: atom_id res chain seq x y z
N MET A 1 5.51 15.49 17.46
CA MET A 1 6.11 14.24 16.92
C MET A 1 6.77 14.59 15.58
N ASN A 2 7.92 14.03 15.25
CA ASN A 2 8.46 14.22 13.90
C ASN A 2 7.56 13.50 12.90
N LYS A 3 7.27 14.14 11.76
CA LYS A 3 6.49 13.52 10.69
C LYS A 3 7.34 12.47 9.97
N ILE A 4 6.72 11.39 9.54
CA ILE A 4 7.37 10.35 8.75
C ILE A 4 7.45 10.83 7.30
N LYS A 5 8.64 10.89 6.75
CA LYS A 5 8.87 11.27 5.35
C LYS A 5 8.52 10.10 4.43
N VAL A 6 7.61 10.32 3.51
CA VAL A 6 7.09 9.27 2.64
C VAL A 6 7.13 9.64 1.17
N ILE A 7 7.33 8.64 0.32
CA ILE A 7 7.16 8.72 -1.13
C ILE A 7 6.21 7.60 -1.55
N GLN A 8 5.25 7.90 -2.43
CA GLN A 8 4.46 6.87 -3.09
C GLN A 8 5.16 6.44 -4.37
N VAL A 9 5.24 5.13 -4.58
CA VAL A 9 5.79 4.51 -5.81
C VAL A 9 4.68 3.75 -6.52
N GLY A 10 4.42 4.17 -7.73
CA GLY A 10 3.30 3.69 -8.54
C GLY A 10 2.02 4.50 -8.37
N THR A 11 1.25 4.54 -9.45
CA THR A 11 -0.08 5.16 -9.54
C THR A 11 -1.06 4.26 -10.30
N GLY A 12 -0.63 3.02 -10.55
CA GLY A 12 -1.38 2.03 -11.34
C GLY A 12 -2.39 1.22 -10.55
N HIS A 13 -2.28 1.17 -9.23
CA HIS A 13 -3.25 0.49 -8.38
C HIS A 13 -4.56 1.29 -8.29
N ASP A 14 -5.69 0.60 -8.19
CA ASP A 14 -7.01 1.23 -8.05
C ASP A 14 -7.10 2.15 -6.82
N HIS A 15 -6.34 1.88 -5.76
CA HIS A 15 -6.33 2.67 -4.53
C HIS A 15 -5.32 3.82 -4.54
N ALA A 16 -4.39 3.86 -5.49
CA ALA A 16 -3.24 4.76 -5.49
C ALA A 16 -3.57 6.26 -5.24
N ALA A 17 -4.59 6.77 -5.94
CA ALA A 17 -5.04 8.15 -5.75
C ALA A 17 -5.68 8.38 -4.37
N GLY A 18 -6.43 7.40 -3.87
CA GLY A 18 -7.02 7.43 -2.52
C GLY A 18 -5.95 7.40 -1.43
N THR A 19 -4.94 6.55 -1.57
CA THR A 19 -3.79 6.48 -0.66
C THR A 19 -3.06 7.82 -0.61
N MET A 20 -2.75 8.42 -1.76
CA MET A 20 -2.11 9.74 -1.82
C MET A 20 -2.96 10.83 -1.16
N THR A 21 -4.27 10.84 -1.41
CA THR A 21 -5.19 11.79 -0.76
C THR A 21 -5.15 11.64 0.75
N THR A 22 -5.23 10.41 1.25
CA THR A 22 -5.16 10.11 2.69
C THR A 22 -3.84 10.54 3.32
N LEU A 23 -2.70 10.28 2.65
CA LEU A 23 -1.39 10.70 3.14
C LEU A 23 -1.29 12.23 3.27
N ARG A 24 -1.87 12.96 2.31
CA ARG A 24 -1.89 14.44 2.33
C ARG A 24 -2.86 15.00 3.37
N GLU A 25 -3.96 14.32 3.66
CA GLU A 25 -4.88 14.69 4.75
C GLU A 25 -4.29 14.43 6.13
N LEU A 26 -3.48 13.40 6.28
CA LEU A 26 -2.79 13.04 7.52
C LEU A 26 -1.50 13.86 7.73
N ILE A 27 -1.57 15.16 7.44
CA ILE A 27 -0.44 16.09 7.46
C ILE A 27 0.29 16.16 8.80
N ASP A 28 -0.35 15.83 9.91
CA ASP A 28 0.28 15.82 11.23
C ASP A 28 1.21 14.62 11.45
N TYR A 29 1.06 13.58 10.64
CA TYR A 29 1.79 12.32 10.73
C TYR A 29 2.81 12.14 9.62
N TYR A 30 2.47 12.59 8.39
CA TYR A 30 3.28 12.36 7.20
C TYR A 30 3.79 13.65 6.58
N ASP A 31 5.02 13.59 6.09
CA ASP A 31 5.63 14.55 5.19
C ASP A 31 5.76 13.90 3.80
N VAL A 32 4.81 14.21 2.91
CA VAL A 32 4.77 13.61 1.56
C VAL A 32 5.77 14.32 0.67
N LEU A 33 6.91 13.69 0.41
CA LEU A 33 7.98 14.27 -0.41
C LEU A 33 7.62 14.28 -1.89
N GLY A 34 6.79 13.33 -2.35
CA GLY A 34 6.35 13.25 -3.74
C GLY A 34 5.94 11.86 -4.17
N VAL A 35 6.00 11.62 -5.47
CA VAL A 35 5.56 10.38 -6.11
C VAL A 35 6.60 9.94 -7.16
N CYS A 36 6.75 8.64 -7.35
CA CYS A 36 7.49 8.04 -8.45
C CYS A 36 6.55 7.15 -9.27
N GLU A 37 6.48 7.36 -10.57
CA GLU A 37 5.74 6.49 -11.47
C GLU A 37 6.65 6.08 -12.63
N PRO A 38 7.17 4.83 -12.61
CA PRO A 38 8.10 4.36 -13.63
C PRO A 38 7.47 4.17 -15.02
N ASN A 39 6.14 4.00 -15.08
CA ASN A 39 5.43 3.86 -16.34
C ASN A 39 5.04 5.23 -16.89
N THR A 40 5.62 5.61 -18.04
CA THR A 40 5.40 6.91 -18.67
C THR A 40 3.93 7.22 -18.98
N LYS A 41 3.10 6.21 -19.32
CA LYS A 41 1.67 6.43 -19.59
C LYS A 41 0.92 6.72 -18.29
N LEU A 42 1.21 5.97 -17.24
CA LEU A 42 0.60 6.19 -15.92
C LEU A 42 1.08 7.50 -15.31
N LYS A 43 2.36 7.89 -15.48
CA LYS A 43 2.90 9.18 -15.05
C LYS A 43 2.10 10.34 -15.64
N LYS A 44 1.88 10.34 -16.97
CA LYS A 44 1.05 11.37 -17.64
C LYS A 44 -0.38 11.43 -17.11
N ARG A 45 -0.99 10.27 -16.82
CA ARG A 45 -2.31 10.19 -16.21
C ARG A 45 -2.31 10.76 -14.79
N ALA A 46 -1.30 10.43 -14.00
CA ALA A 46 -1.15 10.91 -12.62
C ALA A 46 -0.95 12.43 -12.57
N GLU A 47 -0.16 13.01 -13.47
CA GLU A 47 0.06 14.46 -13.57
C GLU A 47 -1.25 15.26 -13.76
N SER A 48 -2.27 14.65 -14.35
CA SER A 48 -3.62 15.26 -14.53
C SER A 48 -4.57 14.95 -13.37
N ASN A 49 -4.19 14.10 -12.41
CA ASN A 49 -5.07 13.69 -11.32
C ASN A 49 -4.91 14.64 -10.11
N PRO A 50 -6.01 15.19 -9.57
CA PRO A 50 -5.98 16.12 -8.43
C PRO A 50 -5.23 15.60 -7.20
N ALA A 51 -5.22 14.28 -6.96
CA ALA A 51 -4.53 13.67 -5.83
C ALA A 51 -3.01 13.97 -5.84
N TYR A 52 -2.42 14.16 -7.02
CA TYR A 52 -0.97 14.38 -7.20
C TYR A 52 -0.60 15.84 -7.52
N THR A 53 -1.59 16.74 -7.55
CA THR A 53 -1.34 18.17 -7.86
C THR A 53 -0.31 18.78 -6.92
N GLY A 54 0.71 19.43 -7.50
CA GLY A 54 1.77 20.11 -6.77
C GLY A 54 2.84 19.20 -6.17
N LEU A 55 2.75 17.89 -6.37
CA LEU A 55 3.78 16.96 -5.92
C LEU A 55 4.95 16.89 -6.90
N LYS A 56 6.13 16.65 -6.35
CA LYS A 56 7.33 16.33 -7.14
C LYS A 56 7.22 14.90 -7.66
N PHE A 57 7.49 14.70 -8.94
CA PHE A 57 7.70 13.39 -9.55
C PHE A 57 9.19 13.05 -9.53
N PHE A 58 9.53 11.99 -8.82
CA PHE A 58 10.89 11.46 -8.74
C PHE A 58 11.12 10.40 -9.80
N GLU A 59 12.36 10.26 -10.24
CA GLU A 59 12.81 9.07 -10.92
C GLU A 59 13.19 8.00 -9.89
N LEU A 60 13.13 6.72 -10.30
CA LEU A 60 13.35 5.59 -9.39
C LEU A 60 14.74 5.63 -8.73
N ASP A 61 15.76 5.93 -9.56
CA ASP A 61 17.15 5.99 -9.12
C ASP A 61 17.41 7.14 -8.12
N ASP A 62 16.67 8.24 -8.23
CA ASP A 62 16.77 9.35 -7.28
C ASP A 62 16.37 8.90 -5.86
N ILE A 63 15.34 8.05 -5.76
CA ILE A 63 14.87 7.57 -4.46
C ILE A 63 15.86 6.54 -3.89
N LEU A 64 16.32 5.62 -4.71
CA LEU A 64 17.24 4.57 -4.29
C LEU A 64 18.59 5.10 -3.82
N ASN A 65 19.04 6.24 -4.36
CA ASN A 65 20.36 6.82 -4.06
C ASN A 65 20.35 7.94 -3.01
N ASP A 66 19.21 8.55 -2.71
CA ASP A 66 19.16 9.78 -1.90
C ASP A 66 18.56 9.61 -0.47
N TYR A 67 18.07 8.47 -0.08
CA TYR A 67 17.56 8.10 1.27
C TYR A 67 16.74 9.20 1.98
N LYS A 68 16.00 10.03 1.25
CA LYS A 68 15.23 11.14 1.82
C LYS A 68 13.95 10.68 2.52
N ALA A 69 13.34 9.60 2.04
CA ALA A 69 12.15 9.02 2.64
C ALA A 69 12.52 8.05 3.76
N GLU A 70 11.61 7.86 4.70
CA GLU A 70 11.68 6.82 5.75
C GLU A 70 10.83 5.61 5.36
N ALA A 71 9.71 5.86 4.67
CA ALA A 71 8.81 4.79 4.21
C ALA A 71 8.37 5.02 2.76
N ILE A 72 8.15 3.91 2.07
CA ILE A 72 7.66 3.87 0.70
C ILE A 72 6.27 3.24 0.67
N PHE A 73 5.33 3.91 0.00
CA PHE A 73 3.98 3.42 -0.26
C PHE A 73 3.93 2.86 -1.68
N ILE A 74 3.79 1.53 -1.81
CA ILE A 74 3.81 0.83 -3.10
C ILE A 74 2.38 0.69 -3.62
N GLU A 75 2.10 1.40 -4.71
CA GLU A 75 0.78 1.51 -5.35
C GLU A 75 0.90 1.28 -6.87
N THR A 76 1.76 0.37 -7.27
CA THR A 76 1.94 -0.03 -8.68
C THR A 76 0.79 -0.94 -9.13
N GLU A 77 0.79 -1.33 -10.40
CA GLU A 77 -0.10 -2.39 -10.87
C GLU A 77 0.12 -3.67 -10.03
N GLU A 78 -0.94 -4.42 -9.75
CA GLU A 78 -0.95 -5.58 -8.85
C GLU A 78 0.18 -6.59 -9.14
N SER A 79 0.46 -6.84 -10.40
CA SER A 79 1.53 -7.76 -10.83
C SER A 79 2.94 -7.27 -10.50
N LYS A 80 3.11 -6.01 -10.14
CA LYS A 80 4.42 -5.38 -9.88
C LYS A 80 4.64 -5.02 -8.41
N LEU A 81 3.62 -5.11 -7.56
CA LEU A 81 3.68 -4.70 -6.16
C LEU A 81 4.87 -5.34 -5.43
N VAL A 82 4.97 -6.67 -5.45
CA VAL A 82 6.04 -7.41 -4.75
C VAL A 82 7.43 -7.06 -5.31
N HIS A 83 7.55 -6.87 -6.63
CA HIS A 83 8.82 -6.49 -7.25
C HIS A 83 9.34 -5.15 -6.72
N TYR A 84 8.50 -4.10 -6.72
CA TYR A 84 8.92 -2.80 -6.22
C TYR A 84 9.10 -2.79 -4.70
N ALA A 85 8.23 -3.49 -3.96
CA ALA A 85 8.40 -3.63 -2.52
C ALA A 85 9.74 -4.29 -2.17
N GLN A 86 10.14 -5.35 -2.89
CA GLN A 86 11.43 -6.01 -2.70
C GLN A 86 12.61 -5.09 -3.02
N LEU A 87 12.50 -4.29 -4.08
CA LEU A 87 13.53 -3.33 -4.47
C LEU A 87 13.82 -2.35 -3.32
N PHE A 88 12.76 -1.73 -2.77
CA PHE A 88 12.90 -0.77 -1.68
C PHE A 88 13.20 -1.42 -0.33
N ALA A 89 12.72 -2.64 -0.08
CA ALA A 89 13.14 -3.42 1.09
C ALA A 89 14.65 -3.67 1.09
N ASN A 90 15.23 -4.04 -0.06
CA ASN A 90 16.66 -4.23 -0.20
C ASN A 90 17.46 -2.94 0.04
N ALA A 91 16.88 -1.79 -0.29
CA ALA A 91 17.45 -0.47 -0.03
C ALA A 91 17.22 0.05 1.41
N GLY A 92 16.54 -0.72 2.27
CA GLY A 92 16.40 -0.41 3.70
C GLY A 92 15.23 0.50 4.06
N TYR A 93 14.21 0.60 3.21
CA TYR A 93 13.02 1.40 3.50
C TYR A 93 11.94 0.61 4.25
N HIS A 94 11.21 1.28 5.13
CA HIS A 94 9.92 0.79 5.61
C HIS A 94 8.91 0.76 4.47
N ILE A 95 8.04 -0.24 4.42
CA ILE A 95 7.14 -0.46 3.27
C ILE A 95 5.68 -0.53 3.72
N HIS A 96 4.85 0.28 3.09
CA HIS A 96 3.43 -0.02 2.92
C HIS A 96 3.21 -0.51 1.49
N MET A 97 2.59 -1.65 1.31
CA MET A 97 2.27 -2.21 0.00
C MET A 97 0.77 -2.53 -0.08
N ASP A 98 0.10 -2.09 -1.13
CA ASP A 98 -1.31 -2.47 -1.30
C ASP A 98 -1.46 -3.98 -1.58
N LYS A 99 -2.67 -4.47 -1.50
CA LYS A 99 -3.04 -5.86 -1.78
C LYS A 99 -3.08 -6.09 -3.32
N PRO A 100 -2.90 -7.29 -3.82
CA PRO A 100 -2.55 -8.54 -3.12
C PRO A 100 -1.04 -8.69 -2.90
N GLY A 101 -0.66 -9.75 -2.19
CA GLY A 101 0.74 -10.15 -1.99
C GLY A 101 1.39 -10.79 -3.22
N GLY A 102 0.86 -10.54 -4.42
CA GLY A 102 1.34 -11.14 -5.66
C GLY A 102 0.75 -12.54 -5.91
N THR A 103 1.22 -13.18 -6.98
CA THR A 103 0.79 -14.54 -7.41
C THR A 103 1.85 -15.61 -7.11
N GLU A 104 3.05 -15.20 -6.72
CA GLU A 104 4.17 -16.09 -6.44
C GLU A 104 4.52 -16.01 -4.94
N ILE A 105 4.10 -17.05 -4.22
CA ILE A 105 4.22 -17.08 -2.75
C ILE A 105 5.67 -16.96 -2.30
N GLU A 106 6.61 -17.59 -3.00
CA GLU A 106 8.02 -17.60 -2.67
C GLU A 106 8.64 -16.19 -2.73
N LYS A 107 8.21 -15.38 -3.68
CA LYS A 107 8.66 -13.97 -3.78
C LYS A 107 8.12 -13.13 -2.63
N PHE A 108 6.87 -13.36 -2.25
CA PHE A 108 6.27 -12.67 -1.11
C PHE A 108 6.93 -13.08 0.22
N GLU A 109 7.18 -14.38 0.42
CA GLU A 109 7.89 -14.87 1.60
C GLU A 109 9.31 -14.29 1.67
N TYR A 110 10.02 -14.21 0.55
CA TYR A 110 11.34 -13.60 0.48
C TYR A 110 11.30 -12.11 0.87
N LEU A 111 10.29 -11.36 0.42
CA LEU A 111 10.07 -9.96 0.83
C LEU A 111 9.87 -9.86 2.34
N VAL A 112 8.96 -10.66 2.91
CA VAL A 112 8.68 -10.66 4.35
C VAL A 112 9.94 -10.99 5.15
N HIS A 113 10.70 -12.00 4.72
CA HIS A 113 11.97 -12.38 5.36
C HIS A 113 13.02 -11.24 5.30
N THR A 114 13.12 -10.56 4.15
CA THR A 114 14.02 -9.41 3.98
C THR A 114 13.66 -8.30 4.97
N MET A 115 12.37 -7.95 5.08
CA MET A 115 11.89 -6.93 6.00
C MET A 115 12.18 -7.29 7.46
N GLN A 116 11.94 -8.55 7.85
CA GLN A 116 12.23 -9.05 9.19
C GLN A 116 13.74 -9.01 9.51
N LYS A 117 14.56 -9.49 8.60
CA LYS A 117 16.04 -9.54 8.76
C LYS A 117 16.63 -8.14 8.95
N GLN A 118 16.09 -7.15 8.28
CA GLN A 118 16.54 -5.75 8.38
C GLN A 118 15.83 -4.94 9.48
N ASN A 119 14.93 -5.57 10.25
CA ASN A 119 14.12 -4.92 11.28
C ASN A 119 13.32 -3.73 10.73
N LEU A 120 12.76 -3.89 9.53
CA LEU A 120 11.94 -2.89 8.84
C LEU A 120 10.45 -3.17 9.06
N VAL A 121 9.66 -2.11 9.10
CA VAL A 121 8.20 -2.21 9.16
C VAL A 121 7.65 -2.55 7.78
N PHE A 122 6.84 -3.61 7.72
CA PHE A 122 6.10 -4.00 6.53
C PHE A 122 4.61 -4.07 6.83
N GLN A 123 3.82 -3.30 6.10
CA GLN A 123 2.37 -3.26 6.23
C GLN A 123 1.71 -3.52 4.88
N MET A 124 0.74 -4.45 4.88
CA MET A 124 -0.14 -4.69 3.74
C MET A 124 -1.41 -3.82 3.84
N GLY A 125 -1.91 -3.36 2.70
CA GLY A 125 -3.10 -2.52 2.57
C GLY A 125 -4.44 -3.24 2.81
N TYR A 126 -4.51 -4.15 3.77
CA TYR A 126 -5.73 -4.86 4.16
C TYR A 126 -6.62 -4.00 5.05
N MET A 127 -7.33 -3.04 4.45
CA MET A 127 -8.13 -2.03 5.15
C MET A 127 -9.19 -2.60 6.12
N TYR A 128 -9.76 -3.75 5.79
CA TYR A 128 -10.79 -4.38 6.65
C TYR A 128 -10.26 -4.83 8.00
N ARG A 129 -8.95 -5.02 8.14
CA ARG A 129 -8.30 -5.29 9.44
C ARG A 129 -8.60 -4.18 10.45
N TYR A 130 -8.81 -2.96 9.99
CA TYR A 130 -9.06 -1.77 10.82
C TYR A 130 -10.55 -1.37 10.85
N ASN A 131 -11.43 -2.14 10.24
CA ASN A 131 -12.87 -1.91 10.32
C ASN A 131 -13.35 -2.09 11.76
N LYS A 132 -14.11 -1.10 12.27
CA LYS A 132 -14.56 -1.08 13.67
C LYS A 132 -15.37 -2.30 14.07
N ALA A 133 -16.23 -2.83 13.17
CA ALA A 133 -17.00 -4.05 13.45
C ALA A 133 -16.09 -5.28 13.55
N VAL A 134 -15.11 -5.41 12.64
CA VAL A 134 -14.12 -6.50 12.71
C VAL A 134 -13.29 -6.40 13.99
N GLN A 135 -12.83 -5.22 14.35
CA GLN A 135 -12.08 -4.98 15.59
C GLN A 135 -12.91 -5.34 16.83
N ARG A 136 -14.21 -4.97 16.85
CA ARG A 136 -15.11 -5.33 17.94
C ARG A 136 -15.30 -6.85 18.04
N ALA A 137 -15.54 -7.55 16.94
CA ALA A 137 -15.65 -9.01 16.92
C ALA A 137 -14.38 -9.70 17.44
N LEU A 138 -13.19 -9.21 17.04
CA LEU A 138 -11.91 -9.72 17.54
C LEU A 138 -11.72 -9.48 19.05
N GLN A 139 -12.15 -8.33 19.56
CA GLN A 139 -12.15 -8.04 21.00
C GLN A 139 -13.06 -8.99 21.78
N MET A 140 -14.29 -9.21 21.29
CA MET A 140 -15.24 -10.15 21.91
C MET A 140 -14.73 -11.60 21.90
N LYS A 141 -14.07 -12.01 20.80
CA LYS A 141 -13.36 -13.30 20.78
C LYS A 141 -12.28 -13.37 21.86
N LYS A 142 -11.45 -12.34 21.96
CA LYS A 142 -10.32 -12.29 22.89
C LYS A 142 -10.76 -12.27 24.36
N SER A 143 -11.89 -11.60 24.65
CA SER A 143 -12.47 -11.53 26.01
C SER A 143 -13.23 -12.81 26.40
N GLY A 144 -13.49 -13.73 25.47
CA GLY A 144 -14.28 -14.92 25.72
C GLY A 144 -15.80 -14.70 25.62
N GLU A 145 -16.29 -13.49 25.34
CA GLU A 145 -17.71 -13.18 25.20
C GLU A 145 -18.44 -14.07 24.16
N LEU A 146 -17.72 -14.51 23.12
CA LEU A 146 -18.30 -15.35 22.05
C LEU A 146 -18.16 -16.87 22.32
N GLY A 147 -17.50 -17.26 23.41
CA GLY A 147 -17.20 -18.66 23.66
C GLY A 147 -16.30 -19.28 22.58
N GLU A 148 -16.48 -20.56 22.33
CA GLU A 148 -15.78 -21.28 21.26
C GLU A 148 -16.43 -20.98 19.91
N ILE A 149 -15.63 -20.46 18.98
CA ILE A 149 -16.09 -20.12 17.63
C ILE A 149 -15.93 -21.34 16.73
N PHE A 150 -17.03 -21.88 16.24
CA PHE A 150 -17.06 -23.04 15.34
C PHE A 150 -17.42 -22.67 13.89
N SER A 151 -17.96 -21.48 13.65
CA SER A 151 -18.28 -21.00 12.30
C SER A 151 -18.13 -19.49 12.21
N VAL A 152 -17.65 -19.00 11.06
CA VAL A 152 -17.59 -17.58 10.71
C VAL A 152 -18.12 -17.41 9.30
N GLU A 153 -19.10 -16.52 9.13
CA GLU A 153 -19.57 -16.09 7.82
C GLU A 153 -19.30 -14.61 7.63
N ALA A 154 -18.75 -14.24 6.46
CA ALA A 154 -18.54 -12.86 6.07
C ALA A 154 -19.03 -12.65 4.64
N HIS A 155 -19.92 -11.67 4.45
CA HIS A 155 -20.40 -11.28 3.14
C HIS A 155 -19.83 -9.92 2.77
N MET A 156 -19.16 -9.86 1.62
CA MET A 156 -18.68 -8.64 1.04
C MET A 156 -19.07 -8.60 -0.43
N SER A 157 -19.82 -7.57 -0.81
CA SER A 157 -20.26 -7.39 -2.18
C SER A 157 -19.85 -6.02 -2.69
N VAL A 158 -19.29 -5.98 -3.88
CA VAL A 158 -18.95 -4.74 -4.59
C VAL A 158 -19.70 -4.74 -5.91
N ARG A 159 -20.38 -3.62 -6.20
CA ARG A 159 -21.04 -3.43 -7.49
C ARG A 159 -19.99 -2.87 -8.47
N HIS A 160 -19.72 -3.62 -9.53
CA HIS A 160 -18.91 -3.15 -10.64
C HIS A 160 -19.81 -2.74 -11.80
N ASP A 161 -19.43 -1.67 -12.51
CA ASP A 161 -19.98 -1.34 -13.80
C ASP A 161 -19.53 -2.34 -14.88
N GLU A 162 -20.04 -2.18 -16.09
CA GLU A 162 -19.76 -3.11 -17.18
C GLU A 162 -18.28 -3.04 -17.63
N GLU A 163 -17.67 -1.87 -17.59
CA GLU A 163 -16.28 -1.67 -18.00
C GLU A 163 -15.33 -2.40 -17.04
N LYS A 164 -15.55 -2.23 -15.72
CA LYS A 164 -14.75 -2.91 -14.69
C LYS A 164 -14.93 -4.43 -14.76
N ARG A 165 -16.14 -4.91 -15.05
CA ARG A 165 -16.39 -6.35 -15.21
C ARG A 165 -15.65 -6.93 -16.42
N LYS A 166 -15.60 -6.21 -17.55
CA LYS A 166 -14.82 -6.62 -18.74
C LYS A 166 -13.31 -6.66 -18.45
N TRP A 167 -12.83 -5.74 -17.61
CA TRP A 167 -11.43 -5.73 -17.23
C TRP A 167 -11.06 -6.89 -16.28
N LEU A 168 -11.99 -7.37 -15.44
CA LEU A 168 -11.79 -8.49 -14.51
C LEU A 168 -11.96 -9.87 -15.17
N ALA A 169 -12.57 -9.97 -16.36
CA ALA A 169 -12.81 -11.21 -17.09
C ALA A 169 -11.63 -11.60 -17.99
#